data_bded53992b1fc9294715c1241b198b3b
#
_entry.id   bded53992b1fc9294715c1241b198b3b
#
_cell.length_a   1.000
_cell.length_b   1.000
_cell.length_c   1.000
_cell.angle_alpha   90.00
_cell.angle_beta   90.00
_cell.angle_gamma   90.00
#
_symmetry.space_group_name_H-M   'P 1'
#
loop_
_entity.id
_entity.type
_entity.pdbx_description
1 polymer ?
#
loop_
_entity_poly.entity_id
_entity_poly.type
_entity_poly.pdbx_seq_one_letter_code
_entity_poly.pdbx_strand_id
1 'polypeptide(L)'
;FVKGFLVISFFLLLISGFSRITKIIDQQATPSVTLSLPINSRIKSRIKVTLDDGRDAGLFLPRGKILRDGDLVVSENGLVVEIKAAPELVSTVTSDDSHALAKASYHLGNRHVPLQVEPQWLRYLHDHVLDDMVKGLGLDVKTETAAFEPEAGAYQSSSNGHHH
;
A
#
# COMPACT_ATOMS: atom_id res chain seq x y z
N PHE A 1 40.05 -36.29 -38.35
CA PHE A 1 38.63 -35.89 -38.21
C PHE A 1 38.38 -35.37 -36.79
N VAL A 2 38.47 -34.09 -36.58
CA VAL A 2 38.11 -33.46 -35.32
C VAL A 2 36.77 -32.80 -35.51
N LYS A 3 35.72 -33.38 -34.91
CA LYS A 3 34.40 -32.74 -34.81
C LYS A 3 34.50 -31.64 -33.77
N GLY A 4 34.47 -30.40 -34.23
CA GLY A 4 34.34 -29.24 -33.36
C GLY A 4 32.98 -29.25 -32.65
N PHE A 5 33.00 -29.35 -31.34
CA PHE A 5 31.85 -29.08 -30.48
C PHE A 5 31.69 -27.59 -30.38
N LEU A 6 30.75 -27.03 -31.14
CA LEU A 6 30.33 -25.64 -31.00
C LEU A 6 29.52 -25.54 -29.70
N VAL A 7 30.19 -25.10 -28.61
CA VAL A 7 29.52 -24.71 -27.38
C VAL A 7 28.86 -23.37 -27.66
N ILE A 8 27.59 -23.44 -28.03
CA ILE A 8 26.73 -22.26 -28.04
C ILE A 8 26.49 -21.92 -26.57
N SER A 9 27.33 -21.01 -26.03
CA SER A 9 27.08 -20.36 -24.78
C SER A 9 25.82 -19.53 -24.95
N PHE A 10 24.71 -20.06 -24.48
CA PHE A 10 23.49 -19.30 -24.33
C PHE A 10 23.75 -18.26 -23.24
N PHE A 11 24.33 -17.14 -23.64
CA PHE A 11 24.32 -15.93 -22.86
C PHE A 11 22.85 -15.50 -22.80
N LEU A 12 22.15 -15.98 -21.75
CA LEU A 12 20.86 -15.45 -21.40
C LEU A 12 21.10 -13.99 -20.99
N LEU A 13 21.02 -13.11 -21.98
CA LEU A 13 20.98 -11.67 -21.78
C LEU A 13 19.72 -11.44 -20.95
N LEU A 14 19.89 -11.33 -19.64
CA LEU A 14 18.87 -10.75 -18.75
C LEU A 14 18.70 -9.31 -19.23
N ILE A 15 17.85 -9.14 -20.23
CA ILE A 15 17.26 -7.85 -20.53
C ILE A 15 16.45 -7.57 -19.26
N SER A 16 16.99 -6.73 -18.39
CA SER A 16 16.27 -6.12 -17.28
C SER A 16 15.15 -5.27 -17.89
N GLY A 17 14.15 -5.95 -18.42
CA GLY A 17 13.01 -5.34 -19.04
C GLY A 17 12.15 -4.71 -17.94
N PHE A 18 11.87 -3.43 -18.09
CA PHE A 18 10.91 -2.72 -17.25
C PHE A 18 9.56 -3.46 -17.26
N SER A 19 9.14 -3.97 -16.11
CA SER A 19 7.90 -4.74 -15.99
C SER A 19 6.70 -3.80 -15.84
N ARG A 20 5.74 -3.90 -16.75
CA ARG A 20 4.47 -3.18 -16.68
C ARG A 20 3.43 -4.02 -15.97
N ILE A 21 3.06 -3.62 -14.77
CA ILE A 21 2.05 -4.26 -13.92
C ILE A 21 0.71 -3.63 -14.22
N THR A 22 -0.24 -4.41 -14.74
CA THR A 22 -1.47 -3.88 -15.34
C THR A 22 -2.75 -4.43 -14.72
N LYS A 23 -2.68 -5.49 -13.91
CA LYS A 23 -3.87 -6.14 -13.35
C LYS A 23 -3.68 -6.47 -11.88
N ILE A 24 -4.76 -6.31 -11.12
CA ILE A 24 -4.93 -6.93 -9.80
C ILE A 24 -5.61 -8.27 -10.02
N ILE A 25 -5.15 -9.32 -9.38
CA ILE A 25 -5.70 -10.67 -9.52
C ILE A 25 -6.29 -11.15 -8.20
N ASP A 26 -7.51 -11.72 -8.27
CA ASP A 26 -8.20 -12.30 -7.12
C ASP A 26 -7.93 -13.80 -6.96
N GLN A 27 -7.16 -14.38 -7.88
CA GLN A 27 -6.84 -15.82 -7.89
C GLN A 27 -5.65 -16.10 -6.98
N GLN A 28 -5.67 -17.25 -6.33
CA GLN A 28 -4.50 -17.75 -5.64
C GLN A 28 -3.39 -18.04 -6.65
N ALA A 29 -2.34 -17.25 -6.59
CA ALA A 29 -1.13 -17.44 -7.37
C ALA A 29 0.08 -17.32 -6.45
N THR A 30 1.15 -18.03 -6.77
CA THR A 30 2.40 -17.92 -6.03
C THR A 30 3.16 -16.70 -6.52
N PRO A 31 3.39 -15.68 -5.68
CA PRO A 31 4.16 -14.51 -6.08
C PRO A 31 5.64 -14.88 -6.26
N SER A 32 6.27 -14.30 -7.26
CA SER A 32 7.70 -14.44 -7.51
C SER A 32 8.54 -13.40 -6.79
N VAL A 33 7.93 -12.29 -6.41
CA VAL A 33 8.59 -11.13 -5.79
C VAL A 33 7.55 -10.32 -5.01
N THR A 34 8.00 -9.52 -4.06
CA THR A 34 7.17 -8.55 -3.33
C THR A 34 7.45 -7.12 -3.79
N LEU A 35 6.51 -6.24 -3.50
CA LEU A 35 6.62 -4.80 -3.71
C LEU A 35 6.08 -4.08 -2.47
N SER A 36 7.00 -3.52 -1.68
CA SER A 36 6.67 -2.80 -0.45
C SER A 36 6.42 -1.32 -0.76
N LEU A 37 5.20 -0.85 -0.50
CA LEU A 37 4.79 0.52 -0.80
C LEU A 37 4.08 1.18 0.39
N PRO A 38 4.40 2.46 0.68
CA PRO A 38 3.63 3.28 1.60
C PRO A 38 2.25 3.60 1.01
N ILE A 39 1.30 4.00 1.88
CA ILE A 39 -0.09 4.25 1.45
C ILE A 39 -0.18 5.27 0.31
N ASN A 40 0.59 6.35 0.35
CA ASN A 40 0.59 7.39 -0.68
C ASN A 40 1.03 6.88 -2.07
N SER A 41 1.72 5.77 -2.14
CA SER A 41 2.07 5.09 -3.38
C SER A 41 1.01 4.06 -3.78
N ARG A 42 0.41 3.36 -2.80
CA ARG A 42 -0.61 2.33 -3.02
C ARG A 42 -1.94 2.88 -3.54
N ILE A 43 -2.23 4.17 -3.34
CA ILE A 43 -3.42 4.85 -3.91
C ILE A 43 -3.23 5.30 -5.36
N LYS A 44 -2.01 5.29 -5.88
CA LYS A 44 -1.71 5.77 -7.24
C LYS A 44 -1.98 4.67 -8.27
N SER A 45 -2.75 5.01 -9.28
CA SER A 45 -3.01 4.11 -10.41
C SER A 45 -1.84 4.01 -11.39
N ARG A 46 -0.95 5.00 -11.41
CA ARG A 46 0.25 5.04 -12.26
C ARG A 46 1.43 5.57 -11.47
N ILE A 47 2.45 4.74 -11.32
CA ILE A 47 3.68 5.10 -10.62
C ILE A 47 4.83 4.18 -11.04
N LYS A 48 6.03 4.75 -11.22
CA LYS A 48 7.27 3.96 -11.33
C LYS A 48 7.65 3.49 -9.93
N VAL A 49 8.03 2.23 -9.81
CA VAL A 49 8.40 1.56 -8.55
C VAL A 49 9.65 0.72 -8.75
N THR A 50 10.29 0.37 -7.64
CA THR A 50 11.35 -0.63 -7.59
C THR A 50 10.84 -1.80 -6.77
N LEU A 51 10.84 -3.01 -7.35
CA LEU A 51 10.48 -4.24 -6.65
C LEU A 51 11.48 -4.52 -5.53
N ASP A 52 11.08 -5.31 -4.54
CA ASP A 52 11.93 -5.60 -3.37
C ASP A 52 13.21 -6.40 -3.74
N ASP A 53 13.27 -6.97 -4.93
CA ASP A 53 14.47 -7.59 -5.51
C ASP A 53 15.37 -6.63 -6.31
N GLY A 54 15.03 -5.34 -6.36
CA GLY A 54 15.79 -4.27 -7.01
C GLY A 54 15.43 -4.00 -8.47
N ARG A 55 14.52 -4.77 -9.09
CA ARG A 55 14.09 -4.54 -10.47
C ARG A 55 13.16 -3.33 -10.57
N ASP A 56 13.32 -2.54 -11.63
CA ASP A 56 12.39 -1.46 -11.94
C ASP A 56 11.09 -1.99 -12.57
N ALA A 57 9.97 -1.42 -12.15
CA ALA A 57 8.65 -1.74 -12.67
C ALA A 57 7.76 -0.49 -12.70
N GLY A 58 6.61 -0.58 -13.34
CA GLY A 58 5.58 0.45 -13.32
C GLY A 58 4.22 -0.14 -13.04
N LEU A 59 3.49 0.49 -12.16
CA LEU A 59 2.07 0.21 -11.92
C LEU A 59 1.24 1.01 -12.94
N PHE A 60 0.31 0.35 -13.61
CA PHE A 60 -0.65 0.90 -14.58
C PHE A 60 -2.02 0.28 -14.31
N LEU A 61 -2.61 0.63 -13.17
CA LEU A 61 -3.83 0.02 -12.66
C LEU A 61 -5.05 0.92 -12.92
N PRO A 62 -6.28 0.38 -12.85
CA PRO A 62 -7.50 1.18 -12.90
C PRO A 62 -7.51 2.25 -11.79
N ARG A 63 -8.07 3.42 -12.09
CA ARG A 63 -8.24 4.51 -11.11
C ARG A 63 -9.23 4.10 -10.00
N GLY A 64 -9.03 4.67 -8.81
CA GLY A 64 -9.92 4.47 -7.65
C GLY A 64 -9.71 3.14 -6.92
N LYS A 65 -8.70 2.37 -7.29
CA LYS A 65 -8.27 1.18 -6.55
C LYS A 65 -7.13 1.53 -5.61
N ILE A 66 -7.25 1.07 -4.36
CA ILE A 66 -6.17 1.14 -3.37
C ILE A 66 -5.59 -0.26 -3.25
N LEU A 67 -4.28 -0.38 -3.46
CA LEU A 67 -3.59 -1.64 -3.23
C LEU A 67 -3.48 -1.90 -1.72
N ARG A 68 -3.86 -3.11 -1.30
CA ARG A 68 -3.82 -3.56 0.10
C ARG A 68 -2.65 -4.50 0.34
N ASP A 69 -2.27 -4.65 1.58
CA ASP A 69 -1.30 -5.67 1.97
C ASP A 69 -1.80 -7.05 1.57
N GLY A 70 -0.95 -7.85 0.91
CA GLY A 70 -1.29 -9.16 0.40
C GLY A 70 -1.98 -9.18 -0.97
N ASP A 71 -2.34 -8.05 -1.56
CA ASP A 71 -2.88 -8.02 -2.93
C ASP A 71 -1.86 -8.60 -3.91
N LEU A 72 -2.36 -9.37 -4.86
CA LEU A 72 -1.56 -9.89 -5.96
C LEU A 72 -1.80 -9.07 -7.23
N VAL A 73 -0.72 -8.65 -7.84
CA VAL A 73 -0.74 -7.95 -9.13
C VAL A 73 0.10 -8.67 -10.14
N VAL A 74 -0.24 -8.55 -11.42
CA VAL A 74 0.46 -9.24 -12.49
C VAL A 74 0.88 -8.27 -13.59
N SER A 75 2.09 -8.48 -14.10
CA SER A 75 2.62 -7.72 -15.23
C SER A 75 2.22 -8.33 -16.56
N GLU A 76 2.40 -7.58 -17.65
CA GLU A 76 2.13 -8.02 -19.03
C GLU A 76 2.94 -9.27 -19.41
N ASN A 77 4.11 -9.46 -18.83
CA ASN A 77 4.97 -10.64 -19.06
C ASN A 77 4.74 -11.79 -18.06
N GLY A 78 3.66 -11.72 -17.25
CA GLY A 78 3.24 -12.80 -16.37
C GLY A 78 3.94 -12.82 -15.01
N LEU A 79 4.74 -11.81 -14.65
CA LEU A 79 5.35 -11.71 -13.33
C LEU A 79 4.26 -11.44 -12.28
N VAL A 80 4.12 -12.33 -11.30
CA VAL A 80 3.21 -12.17 -10.16
C VAL A 80 3.95 -11.50 -9.02
N VAL A 81 3.41 -10.39 -8.54
CA VAL A 81 3.98 -9.55 -7.47
C VAL A 81 3.00 -9.45 -6.31
N GLU A 82 3.45 -9.70 -5.11
CA GLU A 82 2.65 -9.48 -3.90
C GLU A 82 2.93 -8.07 -3.35
N ILE A 83 1.86 -7.33 -3.09
CA ILE A 83 1.94 -6.02 -2.46
C ILE A 83 2.15 -6.16 -0.96
N LYS A 84 3.07 -5.39 -0.41
CA LYS A 84 3.27 -5.24 1.03
C LYS A 84 3.03 -3.79 1.45
N ALA A 85 2.30 -3.60 2.53
CA ALA A 85 2.20 -2.30 3.17
C ALA A 85 3.52 -1.97 3.86
N ALA A 86 4.29 -1.07 3.27
CA ALA A 86 5.55 -0.63 3.86
C ALA A 86 5.30 0.02 5.23
N PRO A 87 6.18 -0.19 6.22
CA PRO A 87 6.08 0.51 7.50
C PRO A 87 6.20 2.03 7.31
N GLU A 88 5.33 2.78 7.96
CA GLU A 88 5.28 4.25 7.95
C GLU A 88 5.26 4.78 9.37
N LEU A 89 5.65 6.03 9.57
CA LEU A 89 5.51 6.69 10.87
C LEU A 89 4.04 6.98 11.13
N VAL A 90 3.50 6.35 12.16
CA VAL A 90 2.07 6.40 12.50
C VAL A 90 1.86 6.74 13.97
N SER A 91 0.68 7.25 14.28
CA SER A 91 0.17 7.40 15.63
C SER A 91 -0.91 6.37 15.88
N THR A 92 -0.70 5.53 16.89
CA THR A 92 -1.63 4.47 17.32
C THR A 92 -2.25 4.85 18.65
N VAL A 93 -3.57 4.80 18.71
CA VAL A 93 -4.39 5.11 19.88
C VAL A 93 -5.08 3.84 20.33
N THR A 94 -4.77 3.36 21.52
CA THR A 94 -5.36 2.14 22.09
C THR A 94 -6.22 2.50 23.29
N SER A 95 -7.41 1.89 23.41
CA SER A 95 -8.27 2.06 24.56
C SER A 95 -9.22 0.87 24.71
N ASP A 96 -9.50 0.49 25.95
CA ASP A 96 -10.57 -0.47 26.28
C ASP A 96 -11.96 0.21 26.28
N ASP A 97 -12.01 1.54 26.28
CA ASP A 97 -13.23 2.33 26.17
C ASP A 97 -13.58 2.57 24.68
N SER A 98 -14.48 1.75 24.17
CA SER A 98 -14.96 1.85 22.78
C SER A 98 -15.66 3.18 22.48
N HIS A 99 -16.29 3.81 23.48
CA HIS A 99 -16.92 5.12 23.31
C HIS A 99 -15.87 6.22 23.13
N ALA A 100 -14.78 6.17 23.89
CA ALA A 100 -13.65 7.10 23.70
C ALA A 100 -13.01 6.95 22.32
N LEU A 101 -12.80 5.72 21.84
CA LEU A 101 -12.32 5.47 20.47
C LEU A 101 -13.31 5.99 19.40
N ALA A 102 -14.60 5.79 19.60
CA ALA A 102 -15.62 6.31 18.68
C ALA A 102 -15.60 7.84 18.62
N LYS A 103 -15.43 8.52 19.74
CA LYS A 103 -15.28 10.00 19.79
C LYS A 103 -14.01 10.46 19.07
N ALA A 104 -12.90 9.79 19.28
CA ALA A 104 -11.66 10.10 18.57
C ALA A 104 -11.81 9.91 17.06
N SER A 105 -12.42 8.80 16.62
CA SER A 105 -12.73 8.52 15.20
C SER A 105 -13.60 9.62 14.60
N TYR A 106 -14.63 10.09 15.31
CA TYR A 106 -15.49 11.17 14.87
C TYR A 106 -14.71 12.47 14.65
N HIS A 107 -13.87 12.87 15.60
CA HIS A 107 -13.10 14.11 15.52
C HIS A 107 -12.01 14.05 14.43
N LEU A 108 -11.35 12.91 14.27
CA LEU A 108 -10.37 12.68 13.20
C LEU A 108 -11.05 12.63 11.83
N GLY A 109 -12.18 11.96 11.72
CA GLY A 109 -12.98 11.87 10.49
C GLY A 109 -13.49 13.23 10.02
N ASN A 110 -13.93 14.10 10.95
CA ASN A 110 -14.33 15.48 10.65
C ASN A 110 -13.19 16.33 10.06
N ARG A 111 -11.94 15.93 10.25
CA ARG A 111 -10.76 16.56 9.64
C ARG A 111 -10.31 15.86 8.36
N HIS A 112 -11.11 14.92 7.85
CA HIS A 112 -10.80 14.12 6.67
C HIS A 112 -9.48 13.34 6.79
N VAL A 113 -9.13 12.94 8.01
CA VAL A 113 -7.94 12.14 8.29
C VAL A 113 -8.21 10.69 7.90
N PRO A 114 -7.41 10.07 7.02
CA PRO A 114 -7.49 8.64 6.78
C PRO A 114 -7.19 7.86 8.05
N LEU A 115 -8.07 6.94 8.41
CA LEU A 115 -7.98 6.12 9.63
C LEU A 115 -7.95 4.64 9.31
N GLN A 116 -7.09 3.92 9.98
CA GLN A 116 -7.26 2.49 10.21
C GLN A 116 -8.01 2.32 11.51
N VAL A 117 -9.11 1.56 11.49
CA VAL A 117 -10.00 1.40 12.63
C VAL A 117 -10.10 -0.08 12.97
N GLU A 118 -9.74 -0.41 14.20
CA GLU A 118 -9.79 -1.76 14.74
C GLU A 118 -10.61 -1.78 16.04
N PRO A 119 -11.04 -2.93 16.55
CA PRO A 119 -11.92 -2.98 17.70
C PRO A 119 -11.43 -2.26 18.95
N GLN A 120 -10.11 -2.24 19.18
CA GLN A 120 -9.50 -1.68 20.40
C GLN A 120 -8.45 -0.62 20.11
N TRP A 121 -8.28 -0.22 18.87
CA TRP A 121 -7.32 0.82 18.52
C TRP A 121 -7.65 1.52 17.19
N LEU A 122 -7.11 2.72 17.05
CA LEU A 122 -7.11 3.51 15.82
C LEU A 122 -5.68 3.78 15.42
N ARG A 123 -5.47 4.04 14.12
CA ARG A 123 -4.17 4.47 13.62
C ARG A 123 -4.35 5.48 12.49
N TYR A 124 -3.47 6.48 12.47
CA TYR A 124 -3.36 7.47 11.40
C TYR A 124 -1.89 7.80 11.14
N LEU A 125 -1.59 8.38 9.98
CA LEU A 125 -0.23 8.87 9.71
C LEU A 125 0.12 9.93 10.74
N HIS A 126 1.33 9.85 11.31
CA HIS A 126 1.75 10.70 12.42
C HIS A 126 1.62 12.18 12.07
N ASP A 127 0.95 12.92 12.96
CA ASP A 127 0.80 14.37 12.94
C ASP A 127 0.66 14.85 14.39
N HIS A 128 1.60 15.72 14.84
CA HIS A 128 1.64 16.17 16.23
C HIS A 128 0.39 16.98 16.63
N VAL A 129 -0.25 17.70 15.70
CA VAL A 129 -1.47 18.47 15.98
C VAL A 129 -2.65 17.53 16.23
N LEU A 130 -2.73 16.44 15.46
CA LEU A 130 -3.74 15.40 15.67
C LEU A 130 -3.48 14.63 16.95
N ASP A 131 -2.23 14.32 17.26
CA ASP A 131 -1.84 13.67 18.51
C ASP A 131 -2.26 14.51 19.74
N ASP A 132 -2.03 15.80 19.71
CA ASP A 132 -2.42 16.72 20.81
C ASP A 132 -3.94 16.78 20.95
N MET A 133 -4.68 16.80 19.83
CA MET A 133 -6.13 16.74 19.86
C MET A 133 -6.64 15.45 20.52
N VAL A 134 -6.08 14.30 20.15
CA VAL A 134 -6.49 12.99 20.68
C VAL A 134 -6.15 12.88 22.17
N LYS A 135 -4.97 13.35 22.57
CA LYS A 135 -4.59 13.46 24.01
C LYS A 135 -5.55 14.37 24.78
N GLY A 136 -6.00 15.47 24.16
CA GLY A 136 -7.03 16.35 24.73
C GLY A 136 -8.39 15.69 24.95
N LEU A 137 -8.68 14.58 24.26
CA LEU A 137 -9.86 13.72 24.49
C LEU A 137 -9.64 12.70 25.62
N GLY A 138 -8.47 12.71 26.26
CA GLY A 138 -8.13 11.78 27.35
C GLY A 138 -7.60 10.44 26.89
N LEU A 139 -7.11 10.32 25.68
CA LEU A 139 -6.55 9.09 25.11
C LEU A 139 -5.02 9.17 24.98
N ASP A 140 -4.37 8.04 25.18
CA ASP A 140 -2.93 7.92 24.96
C ASP A 140 -2.63 7.68 23.47
N VAL A 141 -1.58 8.35 22.98
CA VAL A 141 -1.10 8.24 21.60
C VAL A 141 0.32 7.74 21.61
N LYS A 142 0.56 6.64 20.93
CA LYS A 142 1.89 6.06 20.72
C LYS A 142 2.34 6.32 19.28
N THR A 143 3.43 7.04 19.11
CA THR A 143 4.11 7.17 17.81
C THR A 143 4.99 5.94 17.59
N GLU A 144 4.82 5.29 16.45
CA GLU A 144 5.57 4.07 16.08
C GLU A 144 5.71 3.93 14.57
N THR A 145 6.58 3.04 14.13
CA THR A 145 6.70 2.65 12.71
C THR A 145 5.96 1.35 12.49
N ALA A 146 4.91 1.38 11.69
CA ALA A 146 4.06 0.22 11.41
C ALA A 146 3.38 0.33 10.05
N ALA A 147 2.89 -0.81 9.54
CA ALA A 147 2.04 -0.82 8.36
C ALA A 147 0.76 -0.01 8.59
N PHE A 148 0.31 0.70 7.56
CA PHE A 148 -0.89 1.54 7.62
C PHE A 148 -1.90 1.13 6.55
N GLU A 149 -3.05 0.66 6.99
CA GLU A 149 -4.14 0.15 6.15
C GLU A 149 -5.45 0.90 6.47
N PRO A 150 -5.60 2.17 6.00
CA PRO A 150 -6.78 2.97 6.32
C PRO A 150 -8.05 2.40 5.70
N GLU A 151 -9.21 2.79 6.29
CA GLU A 151 -10.52 2.40 5.82
C GLU A 151 -10.72 2.71 4.33
N ALA A 152 -11.49 1.84 3.65
CA ALA A 152 -11.87 2.03 2.26
C ALA A 152 -12.67 3.34 2.11
N GLY A 153 -12.41 4.16 1.20
CA GLY A 153 -13.09 5.43 1.02
C GLY A 153 -12.33 6.64 1.58
N ALA A 154 -11.36 6.44 2.47
CA ALA A 154 -10.52 7.52 2.98
C ALA A 154 -9.79 8.30 1.87
N TYR A 155 -9.54 7.65 0.73
CA TYR A 155 -8.87 8.21 -0.45
C TYR A 155 -9.74 8.21 -1.71
N GLN A 156 -11.05 7.94 -1.57
CA GLN A 156 -11.96 8.11 -2.70
C GLN A 156 -12.12 9.61 -2.93
N SER A 157 -11.47 10.13 -3.96
CA SER A 157 -11.73 11.49 -4.42
C SER A 157 -13.20 11.59 -4.78
N SER A 158 -13.85 12.61 -4.25
CA SER A 158 -15.20 13.05 -4.62
C SER A 158 -15.23 13.46 -6.12
N SER A 159 -15.28 12.47 -7.01
CA SER A 159 -15.51 12.69 -8.43
C SER A 159 -17.01 12.67 -8.78
N ASN A 160 -17.88 12.99 -7.81
CA ASN A 160 -19.27 13.32 -8.09
C ASN A 160 -19.40 14.83 -8.07
N GLY A 161 -19.18 15.42 -9.25
CA GLY A 161 -19.63 16.77 -9.53
C GLY A 161 -21.14 16.84 -9.29
N HIS A 162 -21.54 17.67 -8.34
CA HIS A 162 -22.93 18.05 -8.20
C HIS A 162 -23.35 18.84 -9.44
N HIS A 163 -24.10 18.22 -10.32
CA HIS A 163 -24.95 18.92 -11.25
C HIS A 163 -26.21 19.33 -10.49
N HIS A 164 -26.30 20.62 -10.17
CA HIS A 164 -27.56 21.31 -9.89
C HIS A 164 -28.06 21.95 -11.17
#